data_9e6ca0c72735448f0b39947bd622e70e
#
_entry.id   9e6ca0c72735448f0b39947bd622e70e
#
_cell.length_a   1.000
_cell.length_b   1.000
_cell.length_c   1.000
_cell.angle_alpha   90.00
_cell.angle_beta   90.00
_cell.angle_gamma   90.00
#
_symmetry.space_group_name_H-M   'P 1'
#
loop_
_entity.id
_entity.type
_entity.pdbx_description
1 polymer ?
#
loop_
_entity_poly.entity_id
_entity_poly.type
_entity_poly.pdbx_seq_one_letter_code
_entity_poly.pdbx_strand_id
1 'polypeptide(L)'
;MKDLLVIDIFVFAKKGAWKAMSRIIDEAYFKYSVYSAMESGIQVKCPKCQGLGVIVADDDNVHFKCTSCGHQKSNDRTIYRYDVNNKCINCGRYYRVDIEDKAKQHFSALNVLCPYCGTKMQGEVHKTAESFSYTAEIEHGREPYFGLELWFLTFFQGKPVWALNREHIGYLIQYLSAEMRIKPHNITGMSQSDHLPTFMKTAKNRERIVKILKKMQEQ
;
A
#
# COMPACT_ATOMS: atom_id res chain seq x y z
N MET A 1 -20.27 -0.72 -11.86
CA MET A 1 -20.13 0.65 -11.36
C MET A 1 -21.24 0.85 -10.33
N LYS A 2 -20.90 0.75 -9.03
CA LYS A 2 -21.82 1.17 -7.96
C LYS A 2 -21.40 2.56 -7.57
N ASP A 3 -22.25 3.54 -7.89
CA ASP A 3 -22.03 4.93 -7.55
C ASP A 3 -21.87 5.07 -6.03
N LEU A 4 -20.73 5.65 -5.62
CA LEU A 4 -20.56 6.11 -4.24
C LEU A 4 -21.70 7.11 -3.95
N LEU A 5 -22.64 6.69 -3.12
CA LEU A 5 -23.77 7.53 -2.70
C LEU A 5 -23.24 8.71 -1.90
N VAL A 6 -23.03 9.83 -2.56
CA VAL A 6 -22.93 11.13 -1.91
C VAL A 6 -24.37 11.56 -1.60
N ILE A 7 -24.74 11.47 -0.34
CA ILE A 7 -26.09 11.92 0.11
C ILE A 7 -25.93 13.32 0.67
N ASP A 8 -26.49 14.30 -0.02
CA ASP A 8 -26.57 15.66 0.48
C ASP A 8 -27.70 15.76 1.51
N ILE A 9 -27.36 16.12 2.76
CA ILE A 9 -28.32 16.45 3.80
C ILE A 9 -28.29 17.96 4.03
N PHE A 10 -29.43 18.59 3.93
CA PHE A 10 -29.59 20.00 4.24
C PHE A 10 -29.70 20.22 5.75
N VAL A 11 -28.80 21.05 6.32
CA VAL A 11 -28.81 21.45 7.71
C VAL A 11 -29.12 22.96 7.81
N PHE A 12 -29.99 23.35 8.71
CA PHE A 12 -30.36 24.74 8.92
C PHE A 12 -29.16 25.56 9.44
N ALA A 13 -28.70 26.52 8.66
CA ALA A 13 -27.65 27.44 9.09
C ALA A 13 -28.30 28.63 9.85
N LYS A 14 -27.64 29.14 10.89
CA LYS A 14 -28.08 30.25 11.76
C LYS A 14 -28.45 31.56 11.05
N LYS A 15 -28.45 31.62 9.71
CA LYS A 15 -28.83 32.77 8.86
C LYS A 15 -29.87 32.42 7.79
N GLY A 16 -30.70 31.41 7.99
CA GLY A 16 -31.83 31.12 7.12
C GLY A 16 -31.55 30.59 5.72
N ALA A 17 -30.29 30.23 5.41
CA ALA A 17 -29.92 29.55 4.18
C ALA A 17 -29.64 28.06 4.44
N TRP A 18 -30.25 27.17 3.66
CA TRP A 18 -29.93 25.73 3.67
C TRP A 18 -28.61 25.52 2.99
N LYS A 19 -27.62 25.02 3.72
CA LYS A 19 -26.33 24.60 3.15
C LYS A 19 -26.34 23.07 3.03
N ALA A 20 -26.16 22.56 1.81
CA ALA A 20 -25.93 21.14 1.59
C ALA A 20 -24.59 20.76 2.26
N MET A 21 -24.66 19.87 3.26
CA MET A 21 -23.45 19.28 3.86
C MET A 21 -23.06 18.05 3.08
N SER A 22 -21.83 18.04 2.58
CA SER A 22 -21.28 16.87 1.91
C SER A 22 -21.03 15.76 2.93
N ARG A 23 -21.61 14.59 2.65
CA ARG A 23 -21.54 13.41 3.52
C ARG A 23 -20.91 12.25 2.75
N ILE A 24 -20.01 11.52 3.39
CA ILE A 24 -19.46 10.28 2.86
C ILE A 24 -19.59 9.14 3.87
N ILE A 25 -19.93 7.96 3.37
CA ILE A 25 -19.82 6.71 4.11
C ILE A 25 -18.43 6.15 3.82
N ASP A 26 -17.69 5.81 4.87
CA ASP A 26 -16.36 5.23 4.75
C ASP A 26 -16.41 3.84 4.12
N GLU A 27 -15.32 3.44 3.48
CA GLU A 27 -15.21 2.15 2.79
C GLU A 27 -14.55 1.09 3.68
N ALA A 28 -14.78 -0.18 3.36
CA ALA A 28 -14.07 -1.27 4.01
C ALA A 28 -12.57 -1.22 3.69
N TYR A 29 -11.73 -1.54 4.68
CA TYR A 29 -10.26 -1.51 4.52
C TYR A 29 -9.76 -2.27 3.29
N PHE A 30 -10.32 -3.44 3.04
CA PHE A 30 -9.88 -4.29 1.92
C PHE A 30 -10.09 -3.69 0.53
N LYS A 31 -10.96 -2.69 0.38
CA LYS A 31 -11.29 -2.13 -0.93
C LYS A 31 -10.06 -1.50 -1.62
N TYR A 32 -9.17 -0.87 -0.84
CA TYR A 32 -7.96 -0.22 -1.35
C TYR A 32 -6.68 -0.81 -0.75
N SER A 33 -6.69 -2.10 -0.44
CA SER A 33 -5.48 -2.85 -0.13
C SER A 33 -4.69 -3.17 -1.41
N VAL A 34 -3.41 -3.52 -1.28
CA VAL A 34 -2.61 -4.01 -2.42
C VAL A 34 -3.29 -5.22 -3.07
N TYR A 35 -3.89 -6.09 -2.26
CA TYR A 35 -4.60 -7.28 -2.72
C TYR A 35 -5.77 -6.96 -3.66
N SER A 36 -6.71 -6.12 -3.20
CA SER A 36 -7.91 -5.78 -3.99
C SER A 36 -7.59 -4.83 -5.15
N ALA A 37 -6.56 -4.00 -5.01
CA ALA A 37 -6.14 -3.12 -6.08
C ALA A 37 -5.51 -3.86 -7.27
N MET A 38 -5.07 -5.11 -7.10
CA MET A 38 -4.57 -5.91 -8.21
C MET A 38 -5.66 -6.36 -9.19
N GLU A 39 -6.90 -6.47 -8.75
CA GLU A 39 -8.02 -6.73 -9.65
C GLU A 39 -8.33 -5.50 -10.52
N SER A 40 -8.26 -4.30 -9.96
CA SER A 40 -8.48 -3.02 -10.64
C SER A 40 -7.21 -2.40 -11.23
N GLY A 41 -6.06 -2.97 -10.91
CA GLY A 41 -4.72 -2.54 -11.30
C GLY A 41 -4.08 -1.52 -10.35
N ILE A 42 -2.82 -1.76 -10.00
CA ILE A 42 -1.97 -0.80 -9.28
C ILE A 42 -1.23 0.04 -10.32
N GLN A 43 -1.38 1.35 -10.26
CA GLN A 43 -0.75 2.28 -11.18
C GLN A 43 0.64 2.69 -10.66
N VAL A 44 1.66 2.47 -11.49
CA VAL A 44 3.07 2.66 -11.14
C VAL A 44 3.85 3.38 -12.24
N LYS A 45 5.02 3.90 -11.92
CA LYS A 45 5.96 4.45 -12.90
C LYS A 45 6.76 3.34 -13.59
N CYS A 46 6.81 3.39 -14.91
CA CYS A 46 7.63 2.46 -15.66
C CYS A 46 9.13 2.70 -15.41
N PRO A 47 9.92 1.67 -15.07
CA PRO A 47 11.34 1.85 -14.80
C PRO A 47 12.15 2.22 -16.06
N LYS A 48 11.60 2.01 -17.27
CA LYS A 48 12.30 2.32 -18.53
C LYS A 48 12.00 3.73 -19.04
N CYS A 49 10.73 4.13 -19.06
CA CYS A 49 10.33 5.39 -19.72
C CYS A 49 9.67 6.39 -18.75
N GLN A 50 9.52 6.05 -17.48
CA GLN A 50 8.84 6.84 -16.44
C GLN A 50 7.35 7.11 -16.74
N GLY A 51 6.81 6.55 -17.83
CA GLY A 51 5.39 6.62 -18.15
C GLY A 51 4.54 5.72 -17.27
N LEU A 52 3.22 5.82 -17.42
CA LEU A 52 2.26 5.02 -16.66
C LEU A 52 2.42 3.53 -16.99
N GLY A 53 2.49 2.72 -15.96
CA GLY A 53 2.37 1.26 -16.02
C GLY A 53 1.30 0.77 -15.07
N VAL A 54 0.82 -0.43 -15.31
CA VAL A 54 -0.21 -1.07 -14.50
C VAL A 54 0.26 -2.45 -14.07
N ILE A 55 0.04 -2.75 -12.80
CA ILE A 55 0.27 -4.07 -12.23
C ILE A 55 -1.09 -4.72 -11.98
N VAL A 56 -1.28 -5.91 -12.50
CA VAL A 56 -2.46 -6.77 -12.29
C VAL A 56 -2.00 -8.14 -11.82
N ALA A 57 -2.86 -8.87 -11.14
CA ALA A 57 -2.60 -10.25 -10.76
C ALA A 57 -3.63 -11.19 -11.37
N ASP A 58 -3.19 -12.38 -11.75
CA ASP A 58 -4.01 -13.56 -11.94
C ASP A 58 -3.86 -14.50 -10.72
N ASP A 59 -4.28 -15.76 -10.87
CA ASP A 59 -4.26 -16.72 -9.77
C ASP A 59 -2.83 -17.02 -9.27
N ASP A 60 -1.85 -17.09 -10.16
CA ASP A 60 -0.50 -17.54 -9.88
C ASP A 60 0.56 -16.43 -9.96
N ASN A 61 0.34 -15.42 -10.80
CA ASN A 61 1.34 -14.43 -11.15
C ASN A 61 0.86 -12.99 -10.99
N VAL A 62 1.84 -12.10 -10.88
CA VAL A 62 1.66 -10.66 -10.95
C VAL A 62 2.34 -10.13 -12.20
N HIS A 63 1.63 -9.35 -12.98
CA HIS A 63 2.06 -8.83 -14.27
C HIS A 63 2.14 -7.31 -14.24
N PHE A 64 3.28 -6.79 -14.62
CA PHE A 64 3.47 -5.38 -14.92
C PHE A 64 3.47 -5.13 -16.41
N LYS A 65 2.74 -4.12 -16.87
CA LYS A 65 2.76 -3.66 -18.27
C LYS A 65 2.77 -2.13 -18.34
N CYS A 66 3.75 -1.58 -19.05
CA CYS A 66 3.78 -0.16 -19.36
C CYS A 66 2.83 0.18 -20.51
N THR A 67 2.02 1.23 -20.33
CA THR A 67 1.07 1.70 -21.36
C THR A 67 1.75 2.49 -22.48
N SER A 68 2.94 3.06 -22.22
CA SER A 68 3.64 3.93 -23.17
C SER A 68 4.69 3.19 -23.99
N CYS A 69 5.58 2.40 -23.38
CA CYS A 69 6.70 1.76 -24.08
C CYS A 69 6.55 0.24 -24.23
N GLY A 70 5.45 -0.34 -23.75
CA GLY A 70 5.19 -1.77 -23.85
C GLY A 70 6.10 -2.65 -22.97
N HIS A 71 6.96 -2.06 -22.11
CA HIS A 71 7.77 -2.84 -21.18
C HIS A 71 6.91 -3.70 -20.26
N GLN A 72 7.24 -4.97 -20.15
CA GLN A 72 6.51 -5.95 -19.36
C GLN A 72 7.45 -6.66 -18.38
N LYS A 73 6.92 -7.08 -17.24
CA LYS A 73 7.53 -7.99 -16.27
C LYS A 73 6.46 -8.91 -15.72
N SER A 74 6.85 -10.13 -15.39
CA SER A 74 6.02 -11.06 -14.65
C SER A 74 6.80 -11.55 -13.44
N ASN A 75 6.10 -11.80 -12.34
CA ASN A 75 6.65 -12.37 -11.12
C ASN A 75 5.62 -13.33 -10.52
N ASP A 76 6.10 -14.30 -9.78
CA ASP A 76 5.28 -15.17 -8.95
C ASP A 76 4.49 -14.31 -7.94
N ARG A 77 3.22 -14.63 -7.75
CA ARG A 77 2.36 -13.98 -6.76
C ARG A 77 2.76 -14.31 -5.33
N THR A 78 3.50 -15.40 -5.15
CA THR A 78 3.98 -15.84 -3.86
C THR A 78 5.11 -14.96 -3.36
N ILE A 79 4.94 -14.34 -2.21
CA ILE A 79 6.03 -13.66 -1.48
C ILE A 79 6.78 -14.72 -0.70
N TYR A 80 8.10 -14.73 -0.86
CA TYR A 80 8.96 -15.64 -0.13
C TYR A 80 9.74 -14.89 0.94
N ARG A 81 9.76 -15.47 2.14
CA ARG A 81 10.70 -15.07 3.19
C ARG A 81 11.94 -15.94 3.11
N TYR A 82 13.08 -15.32 3.30
CA TYR A 82 14.36 -16.00 3.33
C TYR A 82 14.99 -15.80 4.71
N ASP A 83 15.39 -16.88 5.35
CA ASP A 83 16.03 -16.83 6.65
C ASP A 83 17.12 -17.91 6.79
N VAL A 84 18.05 -17.65 7.70
CA VAL A 84 18.97 -18.65 8.22
C VAL A 84 18.57 -18.95 9.67
N ASN A 85 18.27 -20.18 9.97
CA ASN A 85 17.90 -20.59 11.31
C ASN A 85 18.65 -21.87 11.71
N ASN A 86 19.11 -21.94 12.95
CA ASN A 86 19.78 -23.12 13.52
C ASN A 86 19.98 -22.95 15.04
N LYS A 87 20.56 -23.95 15.70
CA LYS A 87 21.12 -23.81 17.04
C LYS A 87 22.55 -23.26 16.98
N CYS A 88 22.83 -22.26 17.79
CA CYS A 88 24.17 -21.70 17.88
C CYS A 88 25.13 -22.71 18.53
N ILE A 89 26.25 -23.02 17.86
CA ILE A 89 27.26 -23.96 18.33
C ILE A 89 27.96 -23.49 19.63
N ASN A 90 27.97 -22.16 19.89
CA ASN A 90 28.63 -21.58 21.05
C ASN A 90 27.66 -21.45 22.25
N CYS A 91 26.50 -20.82 22.08
CA CYS A 91 25.57 -20.57 23.20
C CYS A 91 24.39 -21.52 23.26
N GLY A 92 24.26 -22.46 22.32
CA GLY A 92 23.20 -23.48 22.31
C GLY A 92 21.79 -22.96 22.02
N ARG A 93 21.60 -21.65 21.91
CA ARG A 93 20.26 -21.06 21.62
C ARG A 93 19.88 -21.23 20.17
N TYR A 94 18.58 -21.51 19.94
CA TYR A 94 18.01 -21.44 18.62
C TYR A 94 17.95 -19.98 18.17
N TYR A 95 18.35 -19.72 16.94
CA TYR A 95 18.30 -18.39 16.34
C TYR A 95 17.66 -18.44 14.95
N ARG A 96 17.15 -17.30 14.52
CA ARG A 96 16.67 -17.01 13.17
C ARG A 96 17.16 -15.62 12.78
N VAL A 97 17.72 -15.52 11.58
CA VAL A 97 18.17 -14.26 10.99
C VAL A 97 17.49 -14.12 9.65
N ASP A 98 16.60 -13.14 9.51
CA ASP A 98 15.91 -12.83 8.25
C ASP A 98 16.88 -12.16 7.27
N ILE A 99 16.75 -12.51 5.98
CA ILE A 99 17.62 -12.03 4.91
C ILE A 99 16.86 -11.02 4.07
N GLU A 100 17.02 -9.74 4.36
CA GLU A 100 16.37 -8.64 3.64
C GLU A 100 17.08 -8.30 2.31
N ASP A 101 18.39 -8.55 2.22
CA ASP A 101 19.19 -8.26 1.04
C ASP A 101 18.89 -9.25 -0.09
N LYS A 102 18.19 -8.74 -1.13
CA LYS A 102 17.79 -9.55 -2.32
C LYS A 102 18.95 -10.25 -3.00
N ALA A 103 20.16 -9.65 -3.00
CA ALA A 103 21.34 -10.29 -3.59
C ALA A 103 21.75 -11.54 -2.82
N LYS A 104 21.52 -11.57 -1.51
CA LYS A 104 21.86 -12.70 -0.65
C LYS A 104 20.82 -13.82 -0.66
N GLN A 105 19.60 -13.56 -1.09
CA GLN A 105 18.51 -14.53 -1.16
C GLN A 105 18.77 -15.67 -2.18
N HIS A 106 19.70 -15.46 -3.11
CA HIS A 106 20.07 -16.47 -4.13
C HIS A 106 21.16 -17.46 -3.67
N PHE A 107 21.76 -17.25 -2.51
CA PHE A 107 22.78 -18.17 -2.01
C PHE A 107 22.14 -19.35 -1.28
N SER A 108 22.73 -20.54 -1.41
CA SER A 108 22.30 -21.73 -0.68
C SER A 108 22.69 -21.68 0.81
N ALA A 109 23.77 -20.97 1.14
CA ALA A 109 24.24 -20.80 2.52
C ALA A 109 24.87 -19.41 2.70
N LEU A 110 24.74 -18.86 3.89
CA LEU A 110 25.27 -17.56 4.27
C LEU A 110 25.97 -17.59 5.63
N ASN A 111 26.97 -16.73 5.78
CA ASN A 111 27.55 -16.45 7.07
C ASN A 111 26.69 -15.43 7.82
N VAL A 112 26.17 -15.82 8.97
CA VAL A 112 25.36 -14.97 9.86
C VAL A 112 25.98 -14.90 11.24
N LEU A 113 25.66 -13.84 11.98
CA LEU A 113 26.04 -13.68 13.38
C LEU A 113 24.90 -14.16 14.27
N CYS A 114 25.23 -14.97 15.28
CA CYS A 114 24.23 -15.30 16.29
C CYS A 114 23.75 -14.04 17.01
N PRO A 115 22.43 -13.74 17.01
CA PRO A 115 21.91 -12.53 17.63
C PRO A 115 22.07 -12.49 19.16
N TYR A 116 22.41 -13.63 19.78
CA TYR A 116 22.58 -13.73 21.23
C TYR A 116 24.02 -13.62 21.71
N CYS A 117 24.99 -14.13 20.97
CA CYS A 117 26.39 -14.18 21.41
C CYS A 117 27.40 -13.67 20.38
N GLY A 118 26.96 -13.23 19.21
CA GLY A 118 27.81 -12.67 18.17
C GLY A 118 28.69 -13.70 17.41
N THR A 119 28.63 -15.00 17.73
CA THR A 119 29.43 -16.02 17.05
C THR A 119 29.04 -16.10 15.58
N LYS A 120 30.03 -16.01 14.67
CA LYS A 120 29.84 -16.18 13.23
C LYS A 120 29.66 -17.63 12.88
N MET A 121 28.60 -17.94 12.15
CA MET A 121 28.27 -19.29 11.73
C MET A 121 27.84 -19.27 10.27
N GLN A 122 28.07 -20.37 9.57
CA GLN A 122 27.50 -20.62 8.26
C GLN A 122 26.21 -21.41 8.45
N GLY A 123 25.12 -20.96 7.83
CA GLY A 123 23.82 -21.65 7.84
C GLY A 123 23.20 -21.69 6.46
N GLU A 124 22.37 -22.68 6.25
CA GLU A 124 21.58 -22.84 5.03
C GLU A 124 20.52 -21.76 4.95
N VAL A 125 20.29 -21.24 3.76
CA VAL A 125 19.24 -20.27 3.48
C VAL A 125 17.95 -21.02 3.20
N HIS A 126 16.99 -20.85 4.11
CA HIS A 126 15.65 -21.41 3.96
C HIS A 126 14.77 -20.43 3.20
N LYS A 127 14.09 -20.91 2.16
CA LYS A 127 13.07 -20.18 1.41
C LYS A 127 11.70 -20.70 1.85
N THR A 128 10.93 -19.87 2.53
CA THR A 128 9.57 -20.20 2.97
C THR A 128 8.58 -19.35 2.20
N ALA A 129 7.63 -20.00 1.51
CA ALA A 129 6.53 -19.29 0.90
C ALA A 129 5.69 -18.65 2.02
N GLU A 130 5.63 -17.34 2.04
CA GLU A 130 4.60 -16.67 2.80
C GLU A 130 3.34 -16.74 1.93
N SER A 131 2.33 -17.50 2.40
CA SER A 131 1.02 -17.47 1.78
C SER A 131 0.68 -16.01 1.59
N PHE A 132 0.21 -15.64 0.38
CA PHE A 132 -0.13 -14.29 -0.04
C PHE A 132 -0.74 -13.51 1.11
N SER A 133 0.09 -12.72 1.76
CA SER A 133 -0.31 -12.03 2.97
C SER A 133 -1.16 -10.85 2.57
N TYR A 134 -2.39 -10.79 3.11
CA TYR A 134 -3.19 -9.56 3.12
C TYR A 134 -2.42 -8.36 3.74
N THR A 135 -1.21 -8.58 4.21
CA THR A 135 -0.30 -7.62 4.86
C THR A 135 0.76 -7.03 3.92
N ALA A 136 0.73 -7.35 2.61
CA ALA A 136 1.62 -6.69 1.66
C ALA A 136 1.32 -5.18 1.63
N GLU A 137 2.22 -4.38 2.18
CA GLU A 137 2.05 -2.94 2.34
C GLU A 137 2.89 -2.15 1.34
N ILE A 138 2.46 -0.91 1.09
CA ILE A 138 3.24 0.04 0.31
C ILE A 138 4.31 0.65 1.21
N GLU A 139 5.57 0.35 0.92
CA GLU A 139 6.71 0.90 1.64
C GLU A 139 7.35 2.04 0.85
N HIS A 140 7.49 3.20 1.48
CA HIS A 140 8.10 4.39 0.86
C HIS A 140 7.51 4.78 -0.51
N GLY A 141 6.22 4.48 -0.74
CA GLY A 141 5.55 4.75 -2.02
C GLY A 141 5.91 3.76 -3.13
N ARG A 142 6.40 2.56 -2.78
CA ARG A 142 6.72 1.47 -3.71
C ARG A 142 5.86 0.26 -3.44
N GLU A 143 5.41 -0.38 -4.50
CA GLU A 143 4.65 -1.62 -4.41
C GLU A 143 5.57 -2.84 -4.13
N PRO A 144 5.06 -3.91 -3.48
CA PRO A 144 5.90 -4.97 -2.93
C PRO A 144 6.44 -5.98 -3.96
N TYR A 145 5.84 -6.11 -5.16
CA TYR A 145 6.19 -7.19 -6.09
C TYR A 145 7.41 -6.90 -6.98
N PHE A 146 7.48 -5.69 -7.52
CA PHE A 146 8.56 -5.25 -8.40
C PHE A 146 9.37 -4.11 -7.81
N GLY A 147 8.93 -3.56 -6.66
CA GLY A 147 9.53 -2.40 -6.02
C GLY A 147 9.37 -1.11 -6.83
N LEU A 148 8.36 -1.05 -7.71
CA LEU A 148 8.12 0.13 -8.56
C LEU A 148 7.44 1.25 -7.77
N GLU A 149 7.81 2.48 -8.10
CA GLU A 149 7.20 3.66 -7.50
C GLU A 149 5.75 3.83 -7.97
N LEU A 150 4.84 4.13 -7.05
CA LEU A 150 3.45 4.40 -7.38
C LEU A 150 3.34 5.61 -8.30
N TRP A 151 2.40 5.55 -9.25
CA TRP A 151 2.10 6.67 -10.15
C TRP A 151 1.59 7.88 -9.37
N PHE A 152 0.65 7.64 -8.46
CA PHE A 152 0.12 8.66 -7.57
C PHE A 152 0.92 8.69 -6.26
N LEU A 153 2.11 9.31 -6.30
CA LEU A 153 2.96 9.53 -5.14
C LEU A 153 3.43 10.98 -5.12
N THR A 154 3.32 11.61 -3.96
CA THR A 154 3.88 12.93 -3.66
C THR A 154 4.22 13.03 -2.18
N PHE A 155 4.71 14.19 -1.76
CA PHE A 155 5.08 14.41 -0.37
C PHE A 155 4.39 15.65 0.20
N PHE A 156 3.88 15.52 1.41
CA PHE A 156 3.35 16.62 2.20
C PHE A 156 4.14 16.76 3.48
N GLN A 157 4.91 17.85 3.62
CA GLN A 157 5.80 18.08 4.77
C GLN A 157 6.76 16.89 5.03
N GLY A 158 7.37 16.36 3.98
CA GLY A 158 8.29 15.22 4.05
C GLY A 158 7.63 13.85 4.24
N LYS A 159 6.30 13.79 4.38
CA LYS A 159 5.54 12.54 4.54
C LYS A 159 4.92 12.11 3.22
N PRO A 160 4.99 10.81 2.85
CA PRO A 160 4.41 10.34 1.60
C PRO A 160 2.88 10.43 1.62
N VAL A 161 2.31 10.88 0.52
CA VAL A 161 0.88 10.87 0.20
C VAL A 161 0.73 10.14 -1.12
N TRP A 162 -0.01 9.05 -1.14
CA TRP A 162 -0.10 8.16 -2.29
C TRP A 162 -1.49 7.55 -2.46
N ALA A 163 -1.76 7.05 -3.66
CA ALA A 163 -2.90 6.21 -3.98
C ALA A 163 -2.48 5.09 -4.94
N LEU A 164 -3.16 3.95 -4.88
CA LEU A 164 -2.85 2.78 -5.69
C LEU A 164 -3.27 2.96 -7.16
N ASN A 165 -4.43 3.61 -7.37
CA ASN A 165 -5.02 3.85 -8.67
C ASN A 165 -5.98 5.05 -8.64
N ARG A 166 -6.64 5.32 -9.77
CA ARG A 166 -7.60 6.45 -9.91
C ARG A 166 -8.83 6.31 -9.01
N GLU A 167 -9.27 5.12 -8.74
CA GLU A 167 -10.42 4.90 -7.84
C GLU A 167 -10.05 5.26 -6.40
N HIS A 168 -8.87 4.79 -5.95
CA HIS A 168 -8.37 5.10 -4.59
C HIS A 168 -8.14 6.62 -4.39
N ILE A 169 -7.52 7.30 -5.37
CA ILE A 169 -7.33 8.77 -5.25
C ILE A 169 -8.68 9.51 -5.23
N GLY A 170 -9.66 9.05 -6.01
CA GLY A 170 -11.02 9.58 -5.99
C GLY A 170 -11.68 9.44 -4.62
N TYR A 171 -11.57 8.26 -4.00
CA TYR A 171 -12.02 8.03 -2.62
C TYR A 171 -11.33 8.99 -1.63
N LEU A 172 -9.99 9.11 -1.68
CA LEU A 172 -9.24 10.00 -0.77
C LEU A 172 -9.71 11.46 -0.89
N ILE A 173 -9.94 11.95 -2.10
CA ILE A 173 -10.44 13.30 -2.34
C ILE A 173 -11.83 13.47 -1.72
N GLN A 174 -12.74 12.55 -1.98
CA GLN A 174 -14.11 12.61 -1.45
C GLN A 174 -14.11 12.54 0.08
N TYR A 175 -13.37 11.57 0.65
CA TYR A 175 -13.29 11.36 2.09
C TYR A 175 -12.72 12.58 2.83
N LEU A 176 -11.62 13.15 2.34
CA LEU A 176 -10.98 14.30 2.97
C LEU A 176 -11.74 15.59 2.76
N SER A 177 -12.51 15.73 1.67
CA SER A 177 -13.33 16.91 1.37
C SER A 177 -14.65 16.92 2.13
N ALA A 178 -15.17 15.74 2.53
CA ALA A 178 -16.47 15.65 3.17
C ALA A 178 -16.52 16.40 4.51
N GLU A 179 -17.61 17.09 4.77
CA GLU A 179 -17.87 17.74 6.06
C GLU A 179 -18.25 16.71 7.13
N MET A 180 -19.03 15.69 6.75
CA MET A 180 -19.43 14.58 7.63
C MET A 180 -18.94 13.24 7.09
N ARG A 181 -18.32 12.44 7.97
CA ARG A 181 -17.77 11.11 7.68
C ARG A 181 -18.44 10.11 8.57
N ILE A 182 -19.00 9.06 8.00
CA ILE A 182 -19.76 8.04 8.71
C ILE A 182 -19.05 6.73 8.56
N LYS A 183 -18.75 6.11 9.70
CA LYS A 183 -18.27 4.73 9.72
C LYS A 183 -19.48 3.81 9.51
N PRO A 184 -19.44 2.87 8.56
CA PRO A 184 -20.54 1.94 8.33
C PRO A 184 -20.79 1.07 9.57
N HIS A 185 -22.05 0.85 9.92
CA HIS A 185 -22.41 0.03 11.09
C HIS A 185 -22.17 -1.47 10.90
N ASN A 186 -22.08 -1.93 9.65
CA ASN A 186 -22.02 -3.34 9.27
C ASN A 186 -20.60 -3.81 8.90
N ILE A 187 -19.56 -3.00 9.12
CA ILE A 187 -18.18 -3.42 8.91
C ILE A 187 -17.66 -4.04 10.19
N THR A 188 -17.44 -5.36 10.18
CA THR A 188 -16.64 -6.03 11.20
C THR A 188 -15.16 -5.73 10.92
N GLY A 189 -14.54 -4.90 11.75
CA GLY A 189 -13.13 -4.56 11.64
C GLY A 189 -12.85 -3.09 11.32
N MET A 190 -11.68 -2.83 10.76
CA MET A 190 -11.21 -1.48 10.44
C MET A 190 -11.76 -1.00 9.10
N SER A 191 -12.07 0.29 9.03
CA SER A 191 -12.42 0.97 7.79
C SER A 191 -11.17 1.51 7.09
N GLN A 192 -11.31 1.91 5.84
CA GLN A 192 -10.21 2.49 5.07
C GLN A 192 -9.61 3.73 5.77
N SER A 193 -10.44 4.56 6.40
CA SER A 193 -9.95 5.74 7.11
C SER A 193 -9.16 5.43 8.38
N ASP A 194 -9.34 4.27 9.00
CA ASP A 194 -8.57 3.87 10.18
C ASP A 194 -7.08 3.71 9.82
N HIS A 195 -6.77 3.31 8.58
CA HIS A 195 -5.41 3.16 8.05
C HIS A 195 -4.81 4.47 7.49
N LEU A 196 -5.64 5.50 7.28
CA LEU A 196 -5.09 6.79 6.83
C LEU A 196 -4.24 7.44 7.92
N PRO A 197 -3.04 7.91 7.58
CA PRO A 197 -2.17 8.63 8.51
C PRO A 197 -2.87 9.82 9.17
N THR A 198 -2.66 10.01 10.47
CA THR A 198 -3.29 11.07 11.26
C THR A 198 -3.08 12.45 10.65
N PHE A 199 -1.88 12.73 10.07
CA PHE A 199 -1.60 14.04 9.47
C PHE A 199 -2.53 14.36 8.29
N MET A 200 -3.00 13.35 7.54
CA MET A 200 -3.97 13.53 6.44
C MET A 200 -5.38 13.86 6.97
N LYS A 201 -5.76 13.27 8.10
CA LYS A 201 -7.08 13.45 8.73
C LYS A 201 -7.21 14.77 9.51
N THR A 202 -6.09 15.41 9.86
CA THR A 202 -6.06 16.65 10.65
C THR A 202 -6.70 17.80 9.89
N ALA A 203 -7.66 18.49 10.50
CA ALA A 203 -8.44 19.56 9.86
C ALA A 203 -7.59 20.63 9.15
N LYS A 204 -6.52 21.10 9.80
CA LYS A 204 -5.59 22.11 9.25
C LYS A 204 -4.84 21.69 7.98
N ASN A 205 -4.72 20.38 7.72
CA ASN A 205 -3.96 19.86 6.59
C ASN A 205 -4.87 19.45 5.42
N ARG A 206 -6.14 19.11 5.71
CA ARG A 206 -7.07 18.51 4.74
C ARG A 206 -7.19 19.27 3.43
N GLU A 207 -7.48 20.58 3.50
CA GLU A 207 -7.64 21.40 2.29
C GLU A 207 -6.39 21.37 1.40
N ARG A 208 -5.21 21.46 2.02
CA ARG A 208 -3.93 21.41 1.29
C ARG A 208 -3.70 20.05 0.67
N ILE A 209 -3.99 18.97 1.41
CA ILE A 209 -3.85 17.60 0.90
C ILE A 209 -4.84 17.34 -0.22
N VAL A 210 -6.10 17.76 -0.09
CA VAL A 210 -7.10 17.64 -1.17
C VAL A 210 -6.65 18.37 -2.45
N LYS A 211 -6.07 19.57 -2.34
CA LYS A 211 -5.52 20.29 -3.50
C LYS A 211 -4.40 19.49 -4.16
N ILE A 212 -3.53 18.87 -3.37
CA ILE A 212 -2.44 18.03 -3.89
C ILE A 212 -3.01 16.78 -4.59
N LEU A 213 -3.96 16.08 -3.97
CA LEU A 213 -4.59 14.89 -4.54
C LEU A 213 -5.32 15.20 -5.85
N LYS A 214 -6.06 16.31 -5.93
CA LYS A 214 -6.71 16.76 -7.17
C LYS A 214 -5.68 17.00 -8.28
N LYS A 215 -4.57 17.69 -7.97
CA LYS A 215 -3.48 17.87 -8.95
C LYS A 215 -2.86 16.55 -9.41
N MET A 216 -2.72 15.57 -8.50
CA MET A 216 -2.23 14.24 -8.88
C MET A 216 -3.24 13.49 -9.77
N GLN A 217 -4.54 13.68 -9.57
CA GLN A 217 -5.59 13.04 -10.36
C GLN A 217 -5.63 13.54 -11.80
N GLU A 218 -5.14 14.75 -12.06
CA GLU A 218 -5.07 15.37 -13.40
C GLU A 218 -3.90 14.83 -14.26
N GLN A 219 -2.97 14.08 -13.68
CA GLN A 219 -1.85 13.40 -14.37
C GLN A 219 -2.36 12.19 -15.18
#